data_bf6af3397fb1bb3d906e39ee51bde005
#
_entry.id   bf6af3397fb1bb3d906e39ee51bde005
#
_cell.length_a   1.000
_cell.length_b   1.000
_cell.length_c   1.000
_cell.angle_alpha   90.00
_cell.angle_beta   90.00
_cell.angle_gamma   90.00
#
_symmetry.space_group_name_H-M   'P 1'
#
loop_
_entity.id
_entity.type
_entity.pdbx_description
1 polymer ?
#
loop_
_entity_poly.entity_id
_entity_poly.type
_entity_poly.pdbx_seq_one_letter_code
_entity_poly.pdbx_strand_id
1 'polypeptide(L)'
;MATTTPNARDEMLTLFRDAWNAGAAAAAGSAEPPRVIWDATEEDPDNGPRSDKPWARVNISHNPPAGGQRTFGSTGNRRFARAGVLTVQVFTPMSVEQSVTMAEALAVIARDAFEGVSSPSGVWFRSVGIQEVGPDDPWFQLNVAAEFSYDELK
;
A
#
# COMPACT_ATOMS: atom_id res chain seq x y z
N MET A 1 2.42 -5.13 21.08
CA MET A 1 3.20 -6.12 20.33
C MET A 1 4.42 -5.47 19.71
N ALA A 2 5.38 -6.27 19.32
CA ALA A 2 6.59 -5.78 18.65
C ALA A 2 6.92 -6.68 17.46
N THR A 3 7.55 -6.11 16.45
CA THR A 3 7.92 -6.83 15.23
C THR A 3 9.28 -6.37 14.72
N THR A 4 9.83 -7.03 13.73
CA THR A 4 11.03 -6.57 13.03
C THR A 4 10.66 -5.79 11.78
N THR A 5 11.56 -4.94 11.30
CA THR A 5 11.33 -4.16 10.07
C THR A 5 10.99 -5.04 8.86
N PRO A 6 11.72 -6.15 8.57
CA PRO A 6 11.33 -7.03 7.46
C PRO A 6 9.93 -7.65 7.65
N ASN A 7 9.62 -8.12 8.84
CA ASN A 7 8.32 -8.73 9.11
C ASN A 7 7.17 -7.72 9.00
N ALA A 8 7.37 -6.49 9.49
CA ALA A 8 6.38 -5.43 9.34
C ALA A 8 6.10 -5.12 7.88
N ARG A 9 7.14 -5.06 7.04
CA ARG A 9 6.98 -4.86 5.59
C ARG A 9 6.19 -6.00 4.95
N ASP A 10 6.55 -7.23 5.24
CA ASP A 10 5.84 -8.41 4.70
C ASP A 10 4.37 -8.43 5.11
N GLU A 11 4.07 -8.09 6.34
CA GLU A 11 2.68 -8.03 6.82
C GLU A 11 1.87 -6.92 6.13
N MET A 12 2.46 -5.74 5.94
CA MET A 12 1.82 -4.63 5.23
C MET A 12 1.53 -5.00 3.78
N LEU A 13 2.50 -5.59 3.08
CA LEU A 13 2.31 -6.03 1.69
C LEU A 13 1.27 -7.16 1.59
N THR A 14 1.23 -8.04 2.59
CA THR A 14 0.24 -9.13 2.65
C THR A 14 -1.18 -8.59 2.85
N LEU A 15 -1.37 -7.61 3.72
CA LEU A 15 -2.69 -6.96 3.91
C LEU A 15 -3.21 -6.39 2.58
N PHE A 16 -2.36 -5.69 1.85
CA PHE A 16 -2.73 -5.15 0.54
C PHE A 16 -3.00 -6.25 -0.47
N ARG A 17 -2.10 -7.21 -0.60
CA ARG A 17 -2.24 -8.33 -1.56
C ARG A 17 -3.54 -9.09 -1.35
N ASP A 18 -3.87 -9.42 -0.12
CA ASP A 18 -5.06 -10.23 0.18
C ASP A 18 -6.35 -9.43 -0.13
N ALA A 19 -6.40 -8.15 0.22
CA ALA A 19 -7.52 -7.28 -0.13
C ALA A 19 -7.67 -7.08 -1.64
N TRP A 20 -6.55 -6.87 -2.34
CA TRP A 20 -6.52 -6.70 -3.79
C TRP A 20 -6.99 -7.96 -4.52
N ASN A 21 -6.47 -9.12 -4.13
CA ASN A 21 -6.87 -10.39 -4.73
C ASN A 21 -8.34 -10.74 -4.47
N ALA A 22 -8.92 -10.24 -3.37
CA ALA A 22 -10.32 -10.50 -3.05
C ALA A 22 -11.30 -9.67 -3.85
N GLY A 23 -10.95 -8.43 -4.26
CA GLY A 23 -11.93 -7.50 -4.80
C GLY A 23 -11.56 -6.77 -6.09
N ALA A 24 -10.28 -6.66 -6.43
CA ALA A 24 -9.84 -5.81 -7.52
C ALA A 24 -10.27 -6.29 -8.91
N ALA A 25 -10.38 -7.59 -9.14
CA ALA A 25 -10.86 -8.13 -10.41
C ALA A 25 -12.30 -7.67 -10.70
N ALA A 26 -13.18 -7.75 -9.71
CA ALA A 26 -14.57 -7.29 -9.86
C ALA A 26 -14.64 -5.77 -10.07
N ALA A 27 -13.85 -5.00 -9.35
CA ALA A 27 -13.78 -3.55 -9.49
C ALA A 27 -13.28 -3.11 -10.87
N ALA A 28 -12.35 -3.85 -11.46
CA ALA A 28 -11.81 -3.62 -12.78
C ALA A 28 -12.65 -4.24 -13.92
N GLY A 29 -13.66 -5.04 -13.58
CA GLY A 29 -14.47 -5.77 -14.58
C GLY A 29 -13.67 -6.80 -15.36
N SER A 30 -12.65 -7.40 -14.75
CA SER A 30 -11.74 -8.35 -15.36
C SER A 30 -11.79 -9.73 -14.67
N ALA A 31 -11.26 -10.77 -15.35
CA ALA A 31 -11.21 -12.12 -14.78
C ALA A 31 -10.16 -12.23 -13.66
N GLU A 32 -9.09 -11.43 -13.75
CA GLU A 32 -8.00 -11.42 -12.79
C GLU A 32 -7.81 -10.03 -12.20
N PRO A 33 -7.25 -9.91 -10.98
CA PRO A 33 -6.92 -8.62 -10.42
C PRO A 33 -5.93 -7.84 -11.30
N PRO A 34 -6.05 -6.50 -11.38
CA PRO A 34 -5.06 -5.69 -12.05
C PRO A 34 -3.65 -5.96 -11.51
N ARG A 35 -2.68 -5.86 -12.41
CA ARG A 35 -1.27 -6.07 -12.06
C ARG A 35 -0.81 -5.09 -10.98
N VAL A 36 0.02 -5.59 -10.08
CA VAL A 36 0.68 -4.78 -9.05
C VAL A 36 2.19 -4.80 -9.28
N ILE A 37 2.79 -3.62 -9.35
CA ILE A 37 4.25 -3.47 -9.28
C ILE A 37 4.61 -3.28 -7.80
N TRP A 38 5.30 -4.27 -7.26
CA TRP A 38 5.67 -4.31 -5.86
C TRP A 38 6.87 -3.42 -5.57
N ASP A 39 7.00 -3.03 -4.31
CA ASP A 39 8.05 -2.16 -3.79
C ASP A 39 9.45 -2.67 -4.21
N ALA A 40 10.28 -1.74 -4.68
CA ALA A 40 11.66 -1.99 -5.14
C ALA A 40 11.81 -3.07 -6.24
N THR A 41 10.74 -3.34 -6.99
CA THR A 41 10.78 -4.25 -8.13
C THR A 41 10.95 -3.45 -9.42
N GLU A 42 11.89 -3.87 -10.26
CA GLU A 42 12.06 -3.29 -11.60
C GLU A 42 10.87 -3.65 -12.49
N GLU A 43 10.49 -2.72 -13.35
CA GLU A 43 9.49 -3.01 -14.38
C GLU A 43 10.09 -3.99 -15.40
N ASP A 44 9.37 -5.09 -15.64
CA ASP A 44 9.70 -6.01 -16.70
C ASP A 44 9.28 -5.38 -18.04
N PRO A 45 10.23 -5.12 -18.97
CA PRO A 45 9.92 -4.52 -20.27
C PRO A 45 8.90 -5.31 -21.09
N ASP A 46 8.89 -6.64 -20.93
CA ASP A 46 8.01 -7.54 -21.68
C ASP A 46 6.64 -7.71 -21.01
N ASN A 47 6.55 -7.45 -19.70
CA ASN A 47 5.34 -7.60 -18.88
C ASN A 47 4.98 -6.32 -18.10
N GLY A 48 5.45 -5.18 -18.55
CA GLY A 48 5.13 -3.88 -17.96
C GLY A 48 3.66 -3.49 -18.08
N PRO A 49 3.26 -2.36 -17.51
CA PRO A 49 1.90 -1.86 -17.59
C PRO A 49 1.47 -1.65 -19.04
N ARG A 50 0.27 -2.12 -19.37
CA ARG A 50 -0.31 -1.97 -20.70
C ARG A 50 -1.25 -0.77 -20.72
N SER A 51 -1.20 0.01 -21.79
CA SER A 51 -1.99 1.23 -21.93
C SER A 51 -3.52 1.01 -21.94
N ASP A 52 -3.97 -0.22 -22.09
CA ASP A 52 -5.39 -0.62 -22.16
C ASP A 52 -5.91 -1.27 -20.87
N LYS A 53 -5.07 -1.43 -19.83
CA LYS A 53 -5.44 -2.13 -18.59
C LYS A 53 -5.06 -1.33 -17.35
N PRO A 54 -5.89 -1.37 -16.28
CA PRO A 54 -5.52 -0.78 -15.01
C PRO A 54 -4.37 -1.54 -14.36
N TRP A 55 -3.64 -0.84 -13.52
CA TRP A 55 -2.54 -1.40 -12.73
C TRP A 55 -2.30 -0.57 -11.47
N ALA A 56 -1.55 -1.09 -10.54
CA ALA A 56 -1.19 -0.41 -9.31
C ALA A 56 0.30 -0.56 -9.00
N ARG A 57 0.81 0.37 -8.21
CA ARG A 57 2.16 0.31 -7.64
C ARG A 57 2.07 0.51 -6.14
N VAL A 58 2.80 -0.33 -5.40
CA VAL A 58 2.91 -0.22 -3.93
C VAL A 58 4.32 0.20 -3.56
N ASN A 59 4.41 1.13 -2.63
CA ASN A 59 5.68 1.62 -2.12
C ASN A 59 5.61 1.83 -0.61
N ILE A 60 6.63 1.39 0.12
CA ILE A 60 6.77 1.57 1.56
C ILE A 60 8.03 2.36 1.83
N SER A 61 7.88 3.50 2.51
CA SER A 61 8.99 4.35 2.91
C SER A 61 8.98 4.54 4.42
N HIS A 62 10.06 4.13 5.08
CA HIS A 62 10.27 4.44 6.49
C HIS A 62 10.78 5.87 6.65
N ASN A 63 10.26 6.55 7.65
CA ASN A 63 10.76 7.88 8.00
C ASN A 63 12.20 7.78 8.54
N PRO A 64 13.02 8.84 8.38
CA PRO A 64 14.27 8.93 9.12
C PRO A 64 14.04 8.71 10.61
N PRO A 65 15.03 8.19 11.36
CA PRO A 65 14.86 7.79 12.75
C PRO A 65 14.60 9.00 13.66
N ALA A 66 13.34 9.43 13.67
CA ALA A 66 12.79 10.40 14.60
C ALA A 66 12.07 9.72 15.77
N GLY A 67 11.81 8.41 15.64
CA GLY A 67 11.19 7.61 16.68
C GLY A 67 12.24 7.18 17.70
N GLY A 68 12.03 7.56 18.92
CA GLY A 68 12.92 7.22 20.01
C GLY A 68 12.54 5.93 20.72
N GLN A 69 13.32 5.60 21.69
CA GLN A 69 13.01 4.55 22.65
C GLN A 69 11.72 4.93 23.41
N ARG A 70 10.75 4.05 23.39
CA ARG A 70 9.46 4.27 24.06
C ARG A 70 9.42 3.77 25.48
N THR A 71 10.21 2.75 25.80
CA THR A 71 10.22 2.11 27.12
C THR A 71 11.63 2.01 27.66
N PHE A 72 11.74 2.08 28.99
CA PHE A 72 12.99 1.75 29.68
C PHE A 72 13.03 0.26 29.97
N GLY A 73 14.20 -0.29 30.20
CA GLY A 73 14.36 -1.71 30.49
C GLY A 73 15.78 -2.19 30.18
N SER A 74 15.99 -3.48 30.37
CA SER A 74 17.23 -4.16 29.98
C SER A 74 17.31 -4.34 28.47
N THR A 75 18.49 -4.61 27.98
CA THR A 75 18.73 -4.99 26.57
C THR A 75 17.80 -6.15 26.19
N GLY A 76 17.15 -6.05 25.03
CA GLY A 76 16.17 -7.02 24.55
C GLY A 76 14.72 -6.70 24.94
N ASN A 77 14.51 -5.82 25.92
CA ASN A 77 13.18 -5.46 26.40
C ASN A 77 12.79 -4.00 26.20
N ARG A 78 13.57 -3.27 25.43
CA ARG A 78 13.30 -1.87 25.11
C ARG A 78 12.51 -1.79 23.80
N ARG A 79 11.45 -0.98 23.79
CA ARG A 79 10.66 -0.72 22.59
C ARG A 79 11.15 0.52 21.89
N PHE A 80 11.38 0.40 20.59
CA PHE A 80 11.73 1.50 19.70
C PHE A 80 10.66 1.67 18.65
N ALA A 81 10.10 2.87 18.56
CA ALA A 81 9.10 3.19 17.56
C ALA A 81 9.69 3.30 16.16
N ARG A 82 8.99 2.74 15.21
CA ARG A 82 9.25 2.89 13.78
C ARG A 82 7.99 3.43 13.12
N ALA A 83 8.17 4.30 12.14
CA ALA A 83 7.07 4.88 11.41
C ALA A 83 7.44 5.14 9.96
N GLY A 84 6.44 5.31 9.14
CA GLY A 84 6.62 5.64 7.73
C GLY A 84 5.30 5.81 7.01
N VAL A 85 5.36 5.79 5.70
CA VAL A 85 4.18 5.91 4.83
C VAL A 85 4.19 4.78 3.82
N LEU A 86 3.05 4.11 3.69
CA LEU A 86 2.76 3.20 2.60
C LEU A 86 1.91 3.95 1.58
N THR A 87 2.26 3.85 0.32
CA THR A 87 1.50 4.47 -0.77
C THR A 87 1.13 3.41 -1.80
N VAL A 88 -0.13 3.39 -2.19
CA VAL A 88 -0.63 2.62 -3.33
C VAL A 88 -1.03 3.62 -4.41
N GLN A 89 -0.37 3.55 -5.56
CA GLN A 89 -0.73 4.34 -6.72
C GLN A 89 -1.60 3.48 -7.63
N VAL A 90 -2.79 3.96 -7.96
CA VAL A 90 -3.74 3.27 -8.83
C VAL A 90 -3.82 4.01 -10.15
N PHE A 91 -3.63 3.29 -11.25
CA PHE A 91 -3.66 3.82 -12.59
C PHE A 91 -4.76 3.13 -13.40
N THR A 92 -5.63 3.92 -14.02
CA THR A 92 -6.65 3.40 -14.93
C THR A 92 -6.50 4.05 -16.31
N PRO A 93 -6.72 3.27 -17.41
CA PRO A 93 -6.56 3.83 -18.74
C PRO A 93 -7.66 4.87 -19.03
N MET A 94 -7.27 6.04 -19.50
CA MET A 94 -8.22 7.09 -19.88
C MET A 94 -9.03 6.76 -21.13
N SER A 95 -8.58 5.79 -21.91
CA SER A 95 -9.31 5.28 -23.09
C SER A 95 -10.53 4.43 -22.74
N VAL A 96 -10.63 3.97 -21.50
CA VAL A 96 -11.76 3.17 -21.01
C VAL A 96 -12.86 4.10 -20.50
N GLU A 97 -14.09 3.84 -20.88
CA GLU A 97 -15.26 4.54 -20.34
C GLU A 97 -15.33 4.27 -18.82
N GLN A 98 -15.69 5.31 -18.06
CA GLN A 98 -15.75 5.26 -16.58
C GLN A 98 -14.39 4.99 -15.90
N SER A 99 -13.31 5.45 -16.50
CA SER A 99 -11.96 5.31 -15.94
C SER A 99 -11.85 5.84 -14.50
N VAL A 100 -12.46 6.99 -14.21
CA VAL A 100 -12.46 7.59 -12.85
C VAL A 100 -13.20 6.71 -11.85
N THR A 101 -14.37 6.20 -12.21
CA THR A 101 -15.17 5.31 -11.34
C THR A 101 -14.42 4.02 -11.03
N MET A 102 -13.75 3.45 -12.03
CA MET A 102 -12.90 2.27 -11.84
C MET A 102 -11.73 2.57 -10.92
N ALA A 103 -11.05 3.69 -11.11
CA ALA A 103 -9.94 4.13 -10.25
C ALA A 103 -10.39 4.30 -8.79
N GLU A 104 -11.54 4.93 -8.57
CA GLU A 104 -12.12 5.09 -7.23
C GLU A 104 -12.46 3.75 -6.58
N ALA A 105 -13.07 2.82 -7.32
CA ALA A 105 -13.37 1.48 -6.80
C ALA A 105 -12.11 0.72 -6.39
N LEU A 106 -11.06 0.78 -7.19
CA LEU A 106 -9.77 0.18 -6.88
C LEU A 106 -9.08 0.87 -5.69
N ALA A 107 -9.14 2.19 -5.64
CA ALA A 107 -8.56 2.97 -4.53
C ALA A 107 -9.26 2.68 -3.20
N VAL A 108 -10.57 2.48 -3.20
CA VAL A 108 -11.33 2.09 -2.00
C VAL A 108 -10.87 0.73 -1.47
N ILE A 109 -10.60 -0.25 -2.34
CA ILE A 109 -10.04 -1.54 -1.92
C ILE A 109 -8.69 -1.36 -1.25
N ALA A 110 -7.82 -0.55 -1.82
CA ALA A 110 -6.50 -0.26 -1.25
C ALA A 110 -6.61 0.49 0.09
N ARG A 111 -7.50 1.47 0.20
CA ARG A 111 -7.76 2.20 1.44
C ARG A 111 -8.27 1.26 2.54
N ASP A 112 -9.26 0.46 2.24
CA ASP A 112 -9.91 -0.41 3.22
C ASP A 112 -9.01 -1.57 3.68
N ALA A 113 -7.96 -1.88 2.92
CA ALA A 113 -6.92 -2.81 3.35
C ALA A 113 -6.18 -2.34 4.61
N PHE A 114 -6.13 -1.03 4.84
CA PHE A 114 -5.36 -0.42 5.92
C PHE A 114 -6.21 0.36 6.93
N GLU A 115 -7.31 0.98 6.49
CA GLU A 115 -8.13 1.82 7.36
C GLU A 115 -8.83 0.98 8.44
N GLY A 116 -8.54 1.30 9.70
CA GLY A 116 -9.12 0.56 10.83
C GLY A 116 -8.57 -0.85 11.04
N VAL A 117 -7.49 -1.20 10.36
CA VAL A 117 -6.87 -2.52 10.40
C VAL A 117 -5.52 -2.43 11.12
N SER A 118 -5.12 -3.51 11.77
CA SER A 118 -3.75 -3.70 12.26
C SER A 118 -3.22 -5.06 11.83
N SER A 119 -1.91 -5.16 11.63
CA SER A 119 -1.28 -6.43 11.27
C SER A 119 -1.20 -7.38 12.46
N PRO A 120 -0.96 -8.69 12.24
CA PRO A 120 -0.85 -9.67 13.32
C PRO A 120 0.20 -9.31 14.38
N SER A 121 1.34 -8.73 13.99
CA SER A 121 2.39 -8.34 14.93
C SER A 121 2.33 -6.89 15.39
N GLY A 122 1.24 -6.19 15.10
CA GLY A 122 0.93 -4.89 15.68
C GLY A 122 1.39 -3.67 14.88
N VAL A 123 1.58 -3.79 13.57
CA VAL A 123 1.64 -2.61 12.70
C VAL A 123 0.26 -1.99 12.63
N TRP A 124 0.16 -0.71 12.91
CA TRP A 124 -1.10 0.01 12.87
C TRP A 124 -1.01 1.22 11.94
N PHE A 125 -2.14 1.65 11.42
CA PHE A 125 -2.24 2.69 10.40
C PHE A 125 -3.10 3.85 10.88
N ARG A 126 -2.76 5.04 10.39
CA ARG A 126 -3.51 6.27 10.61
C ARG A 126 -3.46 7.14 9.35
N SER A 127 -4.31 8.15 9.31
CA SER A 127 -4.37 9.11 8.19
C SER A 127 -4.48 8.40 6.83
N VAL A 128 -5.23 7.30 6.80
CA VAL A 128 -5.48 6.54 5.58
C VAL A 128 -6.47 7.30 4.71
N GLY A 129 -6.11 7.57 3.47
CA GLY A 129 -6.99 8.33 2.58
C GLY A 129 -6.59 8.25 1.12
N ILE A 130 -7.54 8.62 0.28
CA ILE A 130 -7.39 8.70 -1.17
C ILE A 130 -7.04 10.14 -1.54
N GLN A 131 -6.00 10.29 -2.35
CA GLN A 131 -5.58 11.57 -2.92
C GLN A 131 -5.74 11.53 -4.43
N GLU A 132 -6.46 12.50 -4.98
CA GLU A 132 -6.62 12.63 -6.42
C GLU A 132 -5.38 13.29 -7.02
N VAL A 133 -4.71 12.58 -7.92
CA VAL A 133 -3.60 13.12 -8.72
C VAL A 133 -4.15 13.65 -10.05
N GLY A 134 -5.09 12.93 -10.64
CA GLY A 134 -5.77 13.34 -11.86
C GLY A 134 -5.19 12.71 -13.12
N PRO A 135 -5.51 13.31 -14.29
CA PRO A 135 -5.07 12.77 -15.58
C PRO A 135 -3.56 12.97 -15.78
N ASP A 136 -2.93 11.90 -16.23
CA ASP A 136 -1.54 11.86 -16.70
C ASP A 136 -1.51 10.90 -17.89
N ASP A 137 -1.85 11.41 -19.07
CA ASP A 137 -2.08 10.61 -20.28
C ASP A 137 -0.96 9.56 -20.49
N PRO A 138 -1.30 8.28 -20.70
CA PRO A 138 -2.62 7.73 -20.99
C PRO A 138 -3.45 7.31 -19.76
N TRP A 139 -3.04 7.68 -18.56
CA TRP A 139 -3.60 7.21 -17.29
C TRP A 139 -4.39 8.29 -16.55
N PHE A 140 -5.36 7.83 -15.77
CA PHE A 140 -5.91 8.57 -14.64
C PHE A 140 -5.35 7.96 -13.35
N GLN A 141 -4.88 8.79 -12.42
CA GLN A 141 -4.18 8.33 -11.22
C GLN A 141 -4.87 8.78 -9.94
N LEU A 142 -5.04 7.83 -9.02
CA LEU A 142 -5.37 8.08 -7.62
C LEU A 142 -4.28 7.46 -6.74
N ASN A 143 -3.95 8.13 -5.65
CA ASN A 143 -3.04 7.60 -4.65
C ASN A 143 -3.79 7.29 -3.36
N VAL A 144 -3.46 6.18 -2.72
CA VAL A 144 -3.85 5.87 -1.36
C VAL A 144 -2.62 5.97 -0.48
N ALA A 145 -2.68 6.81 0.53
CA ALA A 145 -1.59 6.95 1.49
C ALA A 145 -2.05 6.44 2.86
N ALA A 146 -1.19 5.71 3.53
CA ALA A 146 -1.41 5.21 4.88
C ALA A 146 -0.14 5.43 5.71
N GLU A 147 -0.23 6.24 6.75
CA GLU A 147 0.85 6.34 7.73
C GLU A 147 0.84 5.10 8.61
N PHE A 148 1.99 4.49 8.82
CA PHE A 148 2.10 3.30 9.67
C PHE A 148 3.07 3.53 10.84
N SER A 149 2.84 2.77 11.90
CA SER A 149 3.75 2.70 13.06
C SER A 149 3.79 1.28 13.61
N TYR A 150 4.94 0.93 14.15
CA TYR A 150 5.13 -0.32 14.89
C TYR A 150 6.29 -0.16 15.87
N ASP A 151 6.44 -1.12 16.78
CA ASP A 151 7.54 -1.17 17.75
C ASP A 151 8.48 -2.34 17.44
N GLU A 152 9.77 -2.08 17.57
CA GLU A 152 10.81 -3.12 17.64
C GLU A 152 11.28 -3.28 19.07
N LEU A 153 11.58 -4.53 19.46
CA LEU A 153 12.23 -4.84 20.72
C LEU A 153 13.75 -4.95 20.52
N LYS A 154 14.50 -4.29 21.37
CA LYS A 154 15.99 -4.35 21.39
C LYS A 154 16.52 -4.25 22.80
#